data_36097b4009e8ac30e82402a1e835c65e
#
_entry.id   36097b4009e8ac30e82402a1e835c65e
#
_cell.length_a   1.000
_cell.length_b   1.000
_cell.length_c   1.000
_cell.angle_alpha   90.00
_cell.angle_beta   90.00
_cell.angle_gamma   90.00
#
_symmetry.space_group_name_H-M   'P 1'
#
loop_
_entity.id
_entity.type
_entity.pdbx_description
1 polymer ?
#
loop_
_entity_poly.entity_id
_entity_poly.type
_entity_poly.pdbx_seq_one_letter_code
_entity_poly.pdbx_strand_id
1 'polypeptide(L)'
;MMTGKPCMLTASLFVLFCIELNVFEVAADESSSPTKSAKGKWEYLDNGQIRIGVNKSRGACIGFFGDSKTKRNVLNHYDHGRFIQQSYYGDRDGSNWNGKPWRYNPIQGGSWRGKDARVLEFRIRQDNANLYAKVEPRHWADGKPCPEAVMEQWISLEGAIAHVRSRMTYKGKGHRMARHQEMPAVFVDAVLKNLVYAHEGKLVRRVPGWPNELGNTSEDWVAYVDDKDWGIGIHTPGTSQFTCYRFKGNGKSGPHGSACSYVAPIRTLRLQQGRVIEYEFFLTLGSLKEIGRRFVALRKKQQEAAR
;
A
#
# COMPACT_ATOMS: atom_id res chain seq x y z
N MET A 1 22.57 50.78 58.51
CA MET A 1 21.17 50.74 58.01
C MET A 1 21.18 50.04 56.67
N MET A 2 20.87 48.75 56.69
CA MET A 2 20.80 47.92 55.50
C MET A 2 19.37 47.38 55.36
N THR A 3 18.66 47.81 54.34
CA THR A 3 17.29 47.38 54.02
C THR A 3 17.36 46.24 53.01
N GLY A 4 17.11 45.02 53.46
CA GLY A 4 16.99 43.83 52.59
C GLY A 4 15.67 43.81 51.85
N LYS A 5 15.67 43.57 50.52
CA LYS A 5 14.49 43.27 49.73
C LYS A 5 14.29 41.75 49.68
N PRO A 6 13.05 41.27 49.76
CA PRO A 6 12.77 39.84 49.62
C PRO A 6 12.76 39.39 48.18
N CYS A 7 13.35 38.23 47.93
CA CYS A 7 13.37 37.52 46.64
C CYS A 7 12.02 36.79 46.46
N MET A 8 11.25 37.17 45.43
CA MET A 8 10.05 36.42 45.02
C MET A 8 10.48 35.18 44.20
N LEU A 9 10.21 34.01 44.72
CA LEU A 9 10.26 32.76 43.97
C LEU A 9 8.99 32.65 43.10
N THR A 10 9.14 32.76 41.79
CA THR A 10 8.08 32.41 40.84
C THR A 10 8.11 30.90 40.62
N ALA A 11 7.11 30.22 41.13
CA ALA A 11 6.88 28.80 40.83
C ALA A 11 6.28 28.69 39.43
N SER A 12 7.03 28.16 38.47
CA SER A 12 6.54 27.78 37.17
C SER A 12 5.76 26.46 37.25
N LEU A 13 4.47 26.58 37.06
CA LEU A 13 3.54 25.46 36.99
C LEU A 13 3.70 24.80 35.61
N PHE A 14 4.39 23.66 35.55
CA PHE A 14 4.41 22.80 34.35
C PHE A 14 3.06 22.09 34.24
N VAL A 15 2.21 22.55 33.35
CA VAL A 15 0.99 21.83 32.96
C VAL A 15 1.43 20.72 32.02
N LEU A 16 1.45 19.49 32.54
CA LEU A 16 1.61 18.28 31.71
C LEU A 16 0.32 18.07 30.92
N PHE A 17 0.34 18.38 29.61
CA PHE A 17 -0.73 18.02 28.70
C PHE A 17 -0.57 16.53 28.39
N CYS A 18 -1.32 15.68 29.09
CA CYS A 18 -1.52 14.31 28.68
C CYS A 18 -2.38 14.33 27.41
N ILE A 19 -1.74 14.10 26.26
CA ILE A 19 -2.47 13.79 25.03
C ILE A 19 -2.97 12.37 25.19
N GLU A 20 -4.23 12.21 25.55
CA GLU A 20 -4.92 10.93 25.43
C GLU A 20 -5.04 10.58 23.95
N LEU A 21 -4.18 9.68 23.49
CA LEU A 21 -4.36 8.96 22.24
C LEU A 21 -5.64 8.13 22.39
N ASN A 22 -6.73 8.63 21.83
CA ASN A 22 -7.93 7.82 21.59
C ASN A 22 -7.56 6.68 20.64
N VAL A 23 -7.09 5.58 21.21
CA VAL A 23 -7.05 4.28 20.54
C VAL A 23 -8.50 3.89 20.34
N PHE A 24 -9.02 4.04 19.13
CA PHE A 24 -10.27 3.39 18.75
C PHE A 24 -10.04 1.88 18.81
N GLU A 25 -10.26 1.32 19.97
CA GLU A 25 -10.42 -0.11 20.18
C GLU A 25 -11.71 -0.51 19.47
N VAL A 26 -11.58 -1.02 18.23
CA VAL A 26 -12.69 -1.67 17.56
C VAL A 26 -12.98 -2.92 18.38
N ALA A 27 -13.97 -2.83 19.26
CA ALA A 27 -14.49 -3.96 20.00
C ALA A 27 -14.79 -5.08 18.98
N ALA A 28 -14.10 -6.20 19.11
CA ALA A 28 -14.39 -7.40 18.35
C ALA A 28 -15.73 -7.93 18.88
N ASP A 29 -16.82 -7.69 18.14
CA ASP A 29 -18.09 -8.36 18.37
C ASP A 29 -17.93 -9.84 17.99
N GLU A 30 -17.77 -10.69 19.00
CA GLU A 30 -17.53 -12.13 18.86
C GLU A 30 -18.79 -12.94 18.44
N SER A 31 -19.90 -12.28 18.10
CA SER A 31 -21.20 -12.96 17.92
C SER A 31 -21.51 -13.46 16.49
N SER A 32 -20.63 -13.27 15.50
CA SER A 32 -20.85 -13.82 14.15
C SER A 32 -19.85 -14.93 13.83
N SER A 33 -20.34 -16.17 13.78
CA SER A 33 -19.56 -17.33 13.34
C SER A 33 -18.90 -17.06 11.98
N PRO A 34 -17.59 -17.36 11.81
CA PRO A 34 -16.92 -17.15 10.54
C PRO A 34 -17.59 -18.03 9.48
N THR A 35 -18.16 -17.40 8.45
CA THR A 35 -18.66 -18.11 7.28
C THR A 35 -17.49 -18.92 6.68
N LYS A 36 -17.58 -20.24 6.66
CA LYS A 36 -16.61 -21.13 6.00
C LYS A 36 -16.55 -20.74 4.52
N SER A 37 -15.51 -20.01 4.14
CA SER A 37 -15.23 -19.63 2.76
C SER A 37 -15.05 -20.88 1.90
N ALA A 38 -15.78 -20.95 0.79
CA ALA A 38 -15.57 -21.95 -0.25
C ALA A 38 -14.09 -21.97 -0.68
N LYS A 39 -13.55 -23.14 -1.07
CA LYS A 39 -12.14 -23.41 -1.39
C LYS A 39 -11.64 -22.68 -2.67
N GLY A 40 -11.92 -21.37 -2.83
CA GLY A 40 -11.43 -20.56 -3.94
C GLY A 40 -10.08 -19.89 -3.63
N LYS A 41 -9.24 -19.72 -4.65
CA LYS A 41 -8.01 -18.91 -4.53
C LYS A 41 -8.29 -17.41 -4.37
N TRP A 42 -9.43 -16.96 -4.87
CA TRP A 42 -9.84 -15.57 -4.88
C TRP A 42 -11.00 -15.31 -3.94
N GLU A 43 -10.91 -14.22 -3.20
CA GLU A 43 -11.96 -13.65 -2.38
C GLU A 43 -12.21 -12.21 -2.78
N TYR A 44 -13.46 -11.78 -2.75
CA TYR A 44 -13.87 -10.46 -3.23
C TYR A 44 -14.69 -9.72 -2.20
N LEU A 45 -14.45 -8.42 -2.08
CA LEU A 45 -15.39 -7.46 -1.50
C LEU A 45 -16.04 -6.68 -2.64
N ASP A 46 -17.33 -6.42 -2.54
CA ASP A 46 -18.11 -5.70 -3.53
C ASP A 46 -19.20 -4.89 -2.81
N ASN A 47 -19.24 -3.58 -3.01
CA ASN A 47 -20.24 -2.70 -2.40
C ASN A 47 -21.23 -2.12 -3.44
N GLY A 48 -21.31 -2.69 -4.64
CA GLY A 48 -22.17 -2.24 -5.74
C GLY A 48 -21.60 -1.07 -6.56
N GLN A 49 -20.53 -0.42 -6.11
CA GLN A 49 -19.82 0.62 -6.85
C GLN A 49 -18.46 0.14 -7.32
N ILE A 50 -17.66 -0.37 -6.40
CA ILE A 50 -16.32 -0.91 -6.67
C ILE A 50 -16.21 -2.33 -6.11
N ARG A 51 -15.38 -3.10 -6.77
CA ARG A 51 -15.04 -4.46 -6.39
C ARG A 51 -13.54 -4.60 -6.24
N ILE A 52 -13.10 -5.20 -5.13
CA ILE A 52 -11.70 -5.53 -4.87
C ILE A 52 -11.57 -7.04 -4.66
N GLY A 53 -10.49 -7.63 -5.16
CA GLY A 53 -10.26 -9.07 -5.03
C GLY A 53 -8.83 -9.36 -4.58
N VAL A 54 -8.71 -10.29 -3.64
CA VAL A 54 -7.42 -10.77 -3.14
C VAL A 54 -7.20 -12.23 -3.50
N ASN A 55 -5.94 -12.60 -3.76
CA ASN A 55 -5.58 -13.97 -4.05
C ASN A 55 -4.97 -14.63 -2.80
N LYS A 56 -5.73 -15.52 -2.13
CA LYS A 56 -5.29 -16.20 -0.91
C LYS A 56 -4.07 -17.08 -1.09
N SER A 57 -3.88 -17.68 -2.26
CA SER A 57 -2.68 -18.49 -2.53
C SER A 57 -1.43 -17.64 -2.80
N ARG A 58 -1.58 -16.31 -2.91
CA ARG A 58 -0.48 -15.37 -3.15
C ARG A 58 -0.50 -14.27 -2.07
N GLY A 59 -0.38 -14.69 -0.81
CA GLY A 59 -0.29 -13.77 0.32
C GLY A 59 -1.49 -12.83 0.46
N ALA A 60 -2.69 -13.23 -0.02
CA ALA A 60 -3.88 -12.38 -0.05
C ALA A 60 -3.63 -10.99 -0.66
N CYS A 61 -2.69 -10.87 -1.61
CA CYS A 61 -2.43 -9.63 -2.34
C CYS A 61 -3.63 -9.20 -3.17
N ILE A 62 -3.81 -7.89 -3.32
CA ILE A 62 -4.87 -7.32 -4.14
C ILE A 62 -4.48 -7.48 -5.61
N GLY A 63 -5.19 -8.34 -6.33
CA GLY A 63 -4.96 -8.61 -7.74
C GLY A 63 -6.16 -8.28 -8.64
N PHE A 64 -7.26 -7.85 -8.02
CA PHE A 64 -8.42 -7.34 -8.74
C PHE A 64 -8.86 -6.02 -8.12
N PHE A 65 -9.04 -5.01 -8.95
CA PHE A 65 -9.74 -3.79 -8.61
C PHE A 65 -10.50 -3.33 -9.85
N GLY A 66 -11.79 -3.09 -9.70
CA GLY A 66 -12.66 -2.80 -10.83
C GLY A 66 -14.00 -2.22 -10.41
N ASP A 67 -14.73 -1.72 -11.36
CA ASP A 67 -16.12 -1.30 -11.21
C ASP A 67 -17.01 -2.53 -11.01
N SER A 68 -17.97 -2.47 -10.09
CA SER A 68 -18.84 -3.60 -9.73
C SER A 68 -19.73 -4.08 -10.87
N LYS A 69 -20.12 -3.19 -11.79
CA LYS A 69 -21.00 -3.52 -12.93
C LYS A 69 -20.22 -4.15 -14.06
N THR A 70 -19.14 -3.51 -14.51
CA THR A 70 -18.35 -3.96 -15.64
C THR A 70 -17.42 -5.11 -15.28
N LYS A 71 -17.01 -5.22 -14.02
CA LYS A 71 -16.05 -6.20 -13.52
C LYS A 71 -14.72 -6.20 -14.28
N ARG A 72 -14.38 -5.09 -14.96
CA ARG A 72 -13.11 -4.92 -15.63
C ARG A 72 -12.01 -4.76 -14.57
N ASN A 73 -11.04 -5.67 -14.57
CA ASN A 73 -9.87 -5.56 -13.70
C ASN A 73 -8.87 -4.56 -14.28
N VAL A 74 -8.48 -3.55 -13.51
CA VAL A 74 -7.47 -2.56 -13.91
C VAL A 74 -6.05 -2.90 -13.45
N LEU A 75 -5.90 -4.00 -12.66
CA LEU A 75 -4.61 -4.42 -12.13
C LEU A 75 -3.94 -5.47 -13.01
N ASN A 76 -2.63 -5.58 -12.88
CA ASN A 76 -1.84 -6.65 -13.45
C ASN A 76 -1.40 -7.60 -12.32
N HIS A 77 -1.56 -8.89 -12.52
CA HIS A 77 -1.10 -9.94 -11.60
C HIS A 77 -0.47 -11.11 -12.36
N TYR A 78 0.31 -10.78 -13.39
CA TYR A 78 1.00 -11.73 -14.25
C TYR A 78 1.87 -12.72 -13.46
N ASP A 79 2.61 -12.24 -12.48
CA ASP A 79 3.44 -13.04 -11.60
C ASP A 79 3.24 -12.67 -10.12
N HIS A 80 3.92 -13.36 -9.20
CA HIS A 80 3.77 -13.19 -7.75
C HIS A 80 4.29 -11.83 -7.23
N GLY A 81 5.10 -11.15 -8.02
CA GLY A 81 5.59 -9.82 -7.68
C GLY A 81 4.67 -8.70 -8.14
N ARG A 82 3.66 -9.00 -8.96
CA ARG A 82 2.79 -8.01 -9.57
C ARG A 82 1.40 -8.07 -8.97
N PHE A 83 1.16 -7.21 -8.02
CA PHE A 83 -0.12 -7.00 -7.32
C PHE A 83 -0.11 -5.58 -6.76
N ILE A 84 -1.16 -5.18 -6.08
CA ILE A 84 -1.00 -4.19 -5.02
C ILE A 84 -0.62 -4.95 -3.77
N GLN A 85 0.58 -4.68 -3.24
CA GLN A 85 1.17 -5.47 -2.17
C GLN A 85 2.26 -4.72 -1.41
N GLN A 86 2.58 -5.19 -0.21
CA GLN A 86 3.71 -4.72 0.57
C GLN A 86 5.02 -5.27 0.01
N SER A 87 6.04 -4.42 -0.13
CA SER A 87 7.38 -4.78 -0.62
C SER A 87 8.43 -3.95 0.11
N TYR A 88 9.37 -4.61 0.77
CA TYR A 88 10.40 -3.95 1.56
C TYR A 88 11.80 -4.39 1.15
N TYR A 89 12.79 -3.55 1.44
CA TYR A 89 14.17 -3.75 1.01
C TYR A 89 15.14 -3.57 2.17
N GLY A 90 16.10 -4.50 2.28
CA GLY A 90 17.22 -4.43 3.21
C GLY A 90 18.58 -4.35 2.51
N ASP A 91 19.61 -4.82 3.20
CA ASP A 91 20.97 -4.89 2.67
C ASP A 91 21.12 -6.03 1.65
N ARG A 92 22.22 -6.03 0.92
CA ARG A 92 22.63 -7.18 0.11
C ARG A 92 22.83 -8.40 1.02
N ASP A 93 22.33 -9.55 0.61
CA ASP A 93 22.27 -10.78 1.40
C ASP A 93 22.80 -12.00 0.64
N GLY A 94 23.44 -11.79 -0.51
CA GLY A 94 23.93 -12.85 -1.39
C GLY A 94 22.88 -13.43 -2.33
N SER A 95 21.62 -13.00 -2.24
CA SER A 95 20.57 -13.43 -3.15
C SER A 95 20.81 -12.92 -4.58
N ASN A 96 20.16 -13.57 -5.55
CA ASN A 96 20.32 -13.27 -6.97
C ASN A 96 18.97 -13.25 -7.68
N TRP A 97 18.73 -12.22 -8.48
CA TRP A 97 17.58 -12.11 -9.36
C TRP A 97 18.05 -12.12 -10.82
N ASN A 98 17.74 -13.17 -11.54
CA ASN A 98 18.05 -13.33 -12.97
C ASN A 98 19.53 -13.00 -13.30
N GLY A 99 20.46 -13.64 -12.57
CA GLY A 99 21.91 -13.42 -12.76
C GLY A 99 22.48 -12.14 -12.12
N LYS A 100 21.65 -11.28 -11.54
CA LYS A 100 22.10 -10.02 -10.93
C LYS A 100 22.03 -10.10 -9.39
N PRO A 101 23.08 -9.63 -8.68
CA PRO A 101 23.04 -9.57 -7.22
C PRO A 101 21.82 -8.79 -6.73
N TRP A 102 21.10 -9.37 -5.76
CA TRP A 102 19.92 -8.76 -5.18
C TRP A 102 20.18 -8.39 -3.72
N ARG A 103 19.10 -8.16 -2.98
CA ARG A 103 19.11 -7.77 -1.58
C ARG A 103 17.97 -8.42 -0.84
N TYR A 104 17.99 -8.42 0.47
CA TYR A 104 16.85 -8.82 1.28
C TYR A 104 15.60 -8.06 0.83
N ASN A 105 14.57 -8.83 0.44
CA ASN A 105 13.35 -8.25 -0.12
C ASN A 105 12.15 -9.14 0.19
N PRO A 106 11.59 -9.03 1.40
CA PRO A 106 10.32 -9.68 1.72
C PRO A 106 9.20 -9.01 0.93
N ILE A 107 8.41 -9.83 0.22
CA ILE A 107 7.28 -9.39 -0.59
C ILE A 107 6.05 -10.23 -0.27
N GLN A 108 4.90 -9.56 -0.16
CA GLN A 108 3.66 -10.19 0.31
C GLN A 108 3.16 -11.32 -0.60
N GLY A 109 3.25 -11.19 -1.92
CA GLY A 109 2.67 -12.14 -2.88
C GLY A 109 3.49 -13.41 -3.10
N GLY A 110 4.80 -13.33 -2.93
CA GLY A 110 5.69 -14.42 -3.18
C GLY A 110 6.84 -14.10 -4.15
N SER A 111 7.64 -15.08 -4.50
CA SER A 111 8.85 -14.88 -5.28
C SER A 111 8.58 -14.90 -6.80
N TRP A 112 9.48 -14.26 -7.55
CA TRP A 112 9.46 -14.30 -9.02
C TRP A 112 9.60 -15.73 -9.59
N ARG A 113 10.11 -16.67 -8.78
CA ARG A 113 10.20 -18.10 -9.12
C ARG A 113 8.91 -18.87 -8.86
N GLY A 114 7.79 -18.20 -8.60
CA GLY A 114 6.49 -18.82 -8.40
C GLY A 114 6.30 -19.48 -7.04
N LYS A 115 7.06 -19.09 -6.01
CA LYS A 115 6.86 -19.56 -4.63
C LYS A 115 5.88 -18.64 -3.93
N ASP A 116 4.72 -19.17 -3.56
CA ASP A 116 3.67 -18.46 -2.86
C ASP A 116 4.07 -18.03 -1.44
N ALA A 117 3.70 -16.83 -1.02
CA ALA A 117 3.71 -16.44 0.39
C ALA A 117 2.58 -17.16 1.16
N ARG A 118 2.76 -17.34 2.46
CA ARG A 118 1.84 -18.12 3.30
C ARG A 118 0.87 -17.19 4.02
N VAL A 119 -0.42 -17.36 3.78
CA VAL A 119 -1.47 -16.72 4.57
C VAL A 119 -1.58 -17.45 5.91
N LEU A 120 -1.36 -16.72 7.00
CA LEU A 120 -1.43 -17.23 8.37
C LEU A 120 -2.83 -17.08 8.95
N GLU A 121 -3.52 -15.99 8.60
CA GLU A 121 -4.87 -15.68 9.04
C GLU A 121 -5.62 -14.95 7.93
N PHE A 122 -6.91 -15.25 7.78
CA PHE A 122 -7.77 -14.61 6.80
C PHE A 122 -9.20 -14.49 7.32
N ARG A 123 -9.74 -13.29 7.30
CA ARG A 123 -11.14 -13.00 7.67
C ARG A 123 -11.76 -12.12 6.60
N ILE A 124 -13.01 -12.38 6.25
CA ILE A 124 -13.81 -11.58 5.34
C ILE A 124 -15.22 -11.44 5.87
N ARG A 125 -15.77 -10.23 5.83
CA ARG A 125 -17.14 -9.89 6.19
C ARG A 125 -17.77 -9.14 5.02
N GLN A 126 -18.72 -9.77 4.36
CA GLN A 126 -19.39 -9.20 3.19
C GLN A 126 -20.41 -8.12 3.58
N ASP A 127 -21.09 -8.30 4.74
CA ASP A 127 -22.10 -7.40 5.27
C ASP A 127 -21.62 -5.95 5.44
N ASN A 128 -20.37 -5.77 5.88
CA ASN A 128 -19.73 -4.47 6.06
C ASN A 128 -18.52 -4.24 5.16
N ALA A 129 -18.37 -5.05 4.11
CA ALA A 129 -17.32 -4.97 3.11
C ALA A 129 -15.90 -4.83 3.70
N ASN A 130 -15.55 -5.67 4.68
CA ASN A 130 -14.26 -5.69 5.34
C ASN A 130 -13.51 -7.01 5.12
N LEU A 131 -12.19 -6.89 5.00
CA LEU A 131 -11.27 -8.04 4.86
C LEU A 131 -10.01 -7.79 5.70
N TYR A 132 -9.53 -8.85 6.34
CA TYR A 132 -8.24 -8.89 7.02
C TYR A 132 -7.41 -10.08 6.54
N ALA A 133 -6.11 -9.87 6.36
CA ALA A 133 -5.16 -10.94 6.11
C ALA A 133 -3.84 -10.71 6.85
N LYS A 134 -3.30 -11.81 7.41
CA LYS A 134 -1.97 -11.88 8.01
C LYS A 134 -1.13 -12.88 7.24
N VAL A 135 0.10 -12.51 6.90
CA VAL A 135 0.92 -13.20 5.91
C VAL A 135 2.35 -13.33 6.37
N GLU A 136 2.93 -14.51 6.14
CA GLU A 136 4.38 -14.72 6.14
C GLU A 136 4.88 -14.53 4.70
N PRO A 137 5.64 -13.46 4.41
CA PRO A 137 6.10 -13.15 3.06
C PRO A 137 7.20 -14.10 2.58
N ARG A 138 7.52 -13.99 1.31
CA ARG A 138 8.68 -14.65 0.70
C ARG A 138 9.72 -13.63 0.28
N HIS A 139 10.96 -14.06 0.32
CA HIS A 139 12.04 -13.35 -0.32
C HIS A 139 11.85 -13.35 -1.85
N TRP A 140 11.85 -12.16 -2.46
CA TRP A 140 11.57 -12.00 -3.90
C TRP A 140 12.51 -12.83 -4.78
N ALA A 141 13.81 -12.74 -4.54
CA ALA A 141 14.82 -13.30 -5.44
C ALA A 141 15.00 -14.81 -5.29
N ASP A 142 15.01 -15.37 -4.07
CA ASP A 142 15.32 -16.78 -3.83
C ASP A 142 14.13 -17.64 -3.40
N GLY A 143 13.01 -17.00 -3.05
CA GLY A 143 11.77 -17.68 -2.67
C GLY A 143 11.76 -18.26 -1.26
N LYS A 144 12.77 -17.96 -0.43
CA LYS A 144 12.78 -18.43 0.96
C LYS A 144 11.68 -17.76 1.77
N PRO A 145 11.11 -18.44 2.78
CA PRO A 145 10.23 -17.78 3.76
C PRO A 145 10.99 -16.66 4.49
N CYS A 146 10.27 -15.57 4.80
CA CYS A 146 10.77 -14.48 5.65
C CYS A 146 9.91 -14.38 6.93
N PRO A 147 9.96 -15.35 7.84
CA PRO A 147 9.09 -15.39 9.03
C PRO A 147 9.33 -14.23 9.99
N GLU A 148 10.46 -13.56 9.88
CA GLU A 148 10.80 -12.36 10.63
C GLU A 148 10.08 -11.10 10.18
N ALA A 149 9.39 -11.14 9.01
CA ALA A 149 8.72 -9.99 8.39
C ALA A 149 7.21 -10.27 8.23
N VAL A 150 6.48 -10.36 9.34
CA VAL A 150 5.03 -10.60 9.28
C VAL A 150 4.32 -9.38 8.73
N MET A 151 3.48 -9.59 7.70
CA MET A 151 2.70 -8.57 7.03
C MET A 151 1.21 -8.74 7.31
N GLU A 152 0.52 -7.62 7.54
CA GLU A 152 -0.91 -7.57 7.78
C GLU A 152 -1.54 -6.54 6.86
N GLN A 153 -2.78 -6.77 6.44
CA GLN A 153 -3.58 -5.79 5.71
C GLN A 153 -5.05 -5.86 6.13
N TRP A 154 -5.68 -4.70 6.18
CA TRP A 154 -7.11 -4.50 6.38
C TRP A 154 -7.64 -3.74 5.18
N ILE A 155 -8.72 -4.22 4.60
CA ILE A 155 -9.37 -3.61 3.43
C ILE A 155 -10.82 -3.32 3.77
N SER A 156 -11.28 -2.11 3.46
CA SER A 156 -12.69 -1.73 3.54
C SER A 156 -13.12 -0.93 2.32
N LEU A 157 -14.41 -0.98 1.99
CA LEU A 157 -14.98 -0.25 0.87
C LEU A 157 -16.00 0.78 1.37
N GLU A 158 -15.80 2.05 1.01
CA GLU A 158 -16.72 3.16 1.31
C GLU A 158 -17.04 3.93 0.02
N GLY A 159 -18.27 3.77 -0.49
CA GLY A 159 -18.66 4.37 -1.78
C GLY A 159 -17.70 3.94 -2.90
N ALA A 160 -17.12 4.89 -3.61
CA ALA A 160 -16.18 4.66 -4.70
C ALA A 160 -14.71 4.57 -4.25
N ILE A 161 -14.45 4.43 -2.95
CA ILE A 161 -13.09 4.38 -2.38
C ILE A 161 -12.87 3.05 -1.67
N ALA A 162 -11.76 2.39 -1.99
CA ALA A 162 -11.23 1.30 -1.19
C ALA A 162 -10.14 1.86 -0.26
N HIS A 163 -10.27 1.64 1.04
CA HIS A 163 -9.29 1.99 2.05
C HIS A 163 -8.51 0.73 2.43
N VAL A 164 -7.20 0.80 2.37
CA VAL A 164 -6.30 -0.29 2.75
C VAL A 164 -5.32 0.20 3.80
N ARG A 165 -5.30 -0.46 4.94
CA ARG A 165 -4.27 -0.30 5.96
C ARG A 165 -3.29 -1.46 5.86
N SER A 166 -2.02 -1.17 5.99
CA SER A 166 -0.94 -2.15 5.92
C SER A 166 -0.03 -2.01 7.13
N ARG A 167 0.39 -3.15 7.67
CA ARG A 167 1.39 -3.22 8.75
C ARG A 167 2.41 -4.30 8.41
N MET A 168 3.68 -3.99 8.63
CA MET A 168 4.75 -4.99 8.65
C MET A 168 5.46 -4.93 9.99
N THR A 169 5.51 -6.07 10.69
CA THR A 169 6.28 -6.24 11.93
C THR A 169 7.56 -6.96 11.58
N TYR A 170 8.69 -6.28 11.72
CA TYR A 170 10.01 -6.84 11.45
C TYR A 170 10.73 -7.25 12.73
N LYS A 171 11.04 -8.54 12.88
CA LYS A 171 11.71 -9.12 14.05
C LYS A 171 13.13 -9.58 13.75
N GLY A 172 13.55 -9.49 12.49
CA GLY A 172 14.87 -9.93 12.04
C GLY A 172 16.00 -9.01 12.48
N LYS A 173 17.23 -9.41 12.18
CA LYS A 173 18.42 -8.61 12.41
C LYS A 173 18.33 -7.28 11.66
N GLY A 174 18.72 -6.19 12.31
CA GLY A 174 18.71 -4.87 11.68
C GLY A 174 19.63 -4.76 10.47
N HIS A 175 19.16 -4.09 9.43
CA HIS A 175 19.94 -3.76 8.24
C HIS A 175 20.69 -2.45 8.44
N ARG A 176 21.83 -2.28 7.77
CA ARG A 176 22.66 -1.10 7.89
C ARG A 176 22.15 0.10 7.10
N MET A 177 21.60 -0.17 5.91
CA MET A 177 21.22 0.88 4.97
C MET A 177 19.72 1.18 5.02
N ALA A 178 19.36 2.47 5.02
CA ALA A 178 18.02 2.90 4.68
C ALA A 178 17.78 2.66 3.18
N ARG A 179 16.56 2.21 2.84
CA ARG A 179 16.15 1.93 1.46
C ARG A 179 14.80 2.56 1.17
N HIS A 180 14.53 2.84 -0.08
CA HIS A 180 13.19 3.13 -0.55
C HIS A 180 12.32 1.90 -0.34
N GLN A 181 11.29 2.04 0.49
CA GLN A 181 10.30 0.99 0.74
C GLN A 181 9.06 1.30 -0.09
N GLU A 182 8.51 0.31 -0.76
CA GLU A 182 7.33 0.44 -1.60
C GLU A 182 6.06 0.32 -0.73
N MET A 183 5.30 1.39 -0.65
CA MET A 183 4.20 1.55 0.31
C MET A 183 2.92 2.10 -0.33
N PRO A 184 2.19 1.28 -1.14
CA PRO A 184 2.49 -0.07 -1.63
C PRO A 184 3.20 -0.10 -3.00
N ALA A 185 3.67 -1.29 -3.42
CA ALA A 185 3.89 -1.58 -4.84
C ALA A 185 2.53 -1.69 -5.55
N VAL A 186 2.35 -1.05 -6.70
CA VAL A 186 1.09 -1.07 -7.47
C VAL A 186 1.38 -1.39 -8.93
N PHE A 187 0.84 -2.52 -9.40
CA PHE A 187 0.95 -2.94 -10.79
C PHE A 187 -0.41 -2.85 -11.47
N VAL A 188 -0.50 -2.06 -12.52
CA VAL A 188 -1.73 -1.86 -13.28
C VAL A 188 -1.61 -2.38 -14.70
N ASP A 189 -2.74 -2.61 -15.35
CA ASP A 189 -2.81 -2.99 -16.74
C ASP A 189 -2.06 -1.98 -17.63
N ALA A 190 -1.28 -2.48 -18.58
CA ALA A 190 -0.49 -1.66 -19.51
C ALA A 190 -1.31 -0.69 -20.38
N VAL A 191 -2.61 -0.91 -20.53
CA VAL A 191 -3.49 0.04 -21.24
C VAL A 191 -3.63 1.36 -20.50
N LEU A 192 -3.45 1.37 -19.18
CA LEU A 192 -3.38 2.57 -18.35
C LEU A 192 -1.94 3.10 -18.39
N LYS A 193 -1.61 3.82 -19.45
CA LYS A 193 -0.21 4.20 -19.75
C LYS A 193 0.21 5.58 -19.25
N ASN A 194 -0.76 6.48 -19.05
CA ASN A 194 -0.48 7.86 -18.67
C ASN A 194 -0.44 7.98 -17.15
N LEU A 195 0.74 8.24 -16.59
CA LEU A 195 0.91 8.58 -15.19
C LEU A 195 0.59 10.07 -15.00
N VAL A 196 -0.32 10.36 -14.08
CA VAL A 196 -0.75 11.73 -13.74
C VAL A 196 -0.63 11.95 -12.23
N TYR A 197 -0.10 13.10 -11.83
CA TYR A 197 0.06 13.48 -10.42
C TYR A 197 0.10 15.01 -10.28
N ALA A 198 -0.19 15.53 -9.09
CA ALA A 198 -0.04 16.95 -8.81
C ALA A 198 1.38 17.26 -8.33
N HIS A 199 2.01 18.29 -8.90
CA HIS A 199 3.31 18.79 -8.47
C HIS A 199 3.31 20.33 -8.56
N GLU A 200 3.64 20.99 -7.48
CA GLU A 200 3.68 22.47 -7.38
C GLU A 200 2.41 23.15 -7.92
N GLY A 201 1.24 22.61 -7.55
CA GLY A 201 -0.07 23.15 -7.96
C GLY A 201 -0.46 22.89 -9.42
N LYS A 202 0.33 22.10 -10.16
CA LYS A 202 0.05 21.73 -11.56
C LYS A 202 -0.13 20.22 -11.70
N LEU A 203 -0.97 19.81 -12.61
CA LEU A 203 -1.05 18.41 -13.02
C LEU A 203 0.08 18.11 -14.02
N VAL A 204 0.91 17.15 -13.65
CA VAL A 204 1.94 16.57 -14.53
C VAL A 204 1.38 15.31 -15.13
N ARG A 205 1.54 15.15 -16.45
CA ARG A 205 1.17 13.94 -17.20
C ARG A 205 2.39 13.45 -17.96
N ARG A 206 2.70 12.16 -17.83
CA ARG A 206 3.77 11.53 -18.61
C ARG A 206 3.54 10.04 -18.80
N VAL A 207 4.22 9.47 -19.77
CA VAL A 207 4.34 8.03 -19.95
C VAL A 207 5.71 7.64 -19.42
N PRO A 208 5.81 6.91 -18.29
CA PRO A 208 7.11 6.54 -17.72
C PRO A 208 7.93 5.64 -18.66
N GLY A 209 9.25 5.73 -18.54
CA GLY A 209 10.19 4.84 -19.22
C GLY A 209 10.47 3.54 -18.48
N TRP A 210 11.58 2.92 -18.82
CA TRP A 210 12.17 1.74 -18.19
C TRP A 210 13.67 1.98 -17.99
N PRO A 211 14.36 1.57 -16.89
CA PRO A 211 13.80 0.68 -15.82
C PRO A 211 12.97 1.42 -14.78
N ASN A 212 13.53 2.31 -14.01
CA ASN A 212 12.84 3.02 -12.94
C ASN A 212 13.09 4.52 -13.04
N GLU A 213 12.04 5.29 -12.85
CA GLU A 213 12.08 6.73 -12.70
C GLU A 213 11.56 7.13 -11.32
N LEU A 214 12.05 8.24 -10.79
CA LEU A 214 11.55 8.86 -9.58
C LEU A 214 10.65 10.04 -9.92
N GLY A 215 9.69 10.32 -9.06
CA GLY A 215 8.83 11.48 -9.13
C GLY A 215 8.43 11.96 -7.74
N ASN A 216 7.99 13.23 -7.69
CA ASN A 216 7.46 13.85 -6.49
C ASN A 216 6.05 14.34 -6.75
N THR A 217 5.16 14.16 -5.77
CA THR A 217 3.80 14.71 -5.77
C THR A 217 3.63 15.63 -4.58
N SER A 218 2.93 16.74 -4.76
CA SER A 218 2.61 17.68 -3.68
C SER A 218 1.29 17.36 -2.97
N GLU A 219 0.55 16.38 -3.48
CA GLU A 219 -0.78 16.04 -2.97
C GLU A 219 -0.93 14.57 -2.55
N ASP A 220 0.19 13.85 -2.40
CA ASP A 220 0.23 12.47 -1.90
C ASP A 220 -0.59 11.47 -2.75
N TRP A 221 -0.88 11.79 -4.03
CA TRP A 221 -1.58 10.89 -4.92
C TRP A 221 -0.98 10.86 -6.32
N VAL A 222 -1.20 9.74 -6.96
CA VAL A 222 -0.88 9.50 -8.37
C VAL A 222 -2.05 8.75 -9.03
N ALA A 223 -2.18 8.87 -10.35
CA ALA A 223 -3.15 8.10 -11.12
C ALA A 223 -2.51 7.52 -12.38
N TYR A 224 -2.92 6.33 -12.75
CA TYR A 224 -2.69 5.79 -14.09
C TYR A 224 -4.00 5.80 -14.87
N VAL A 225 -4.01 6.45 -16.02
CA VAL A 225 -5.19 6.58 -16.87
C VAL A 225 -4.89 6.18 -18.32
N ASP A 226 -5.94 5.80 -19.04
CA ASP A 226 -5.91 5.56 -20.49
C ASP A 226 -5.96 6.89 -21.29
N ASP A 227 -6.09 6.78 -22.63
CA ASP A 227 -6.16 7.94 -23.51
C ASP A 227 -7.50 8.70 -23.43
N LYS A 228 -8.49 8.15 -22.70
CA LYS A 228 -9.78 8.79 -22.43
C LYS A 228 -9.86 9.37 -21.01
N ASP A 229 -8.70 9.50 -20.35
CA ASP A 229 -8.60 9.99 -18.97
C ASP A 229 -9.37 9.16 -17.93
N TRP A 230 -9.56 7.87 -18.17
CA TRP A 230 -10.18 6.96 -17.23
C TRP A 230 -9.15 5.97 -16.66
N GLY A 231 -9.21 5.67 -15.38
CA GLY A 231 -8.30 4.71 -14.79
C GLY A 231 -8.40 4.59 -13.27
N ILE A 232 -7.24 4.38 -12.63
CA ILE A 232 -7.09 4.16 -11.19
C ILE A 232 -6.28 5.28 -10.56
N GLY A 233 -6.76 5.78 -9.42
CA GLY A 233 -6.03 6.67 -8.52
C GLY A 233 -5.55 5.94 -7.28
N ILE A 234 -4.37 6.31 -6.81
CA ILE A 234 -3.72 5.83 -5.59
C ILE A 234 -3.35 7.04 -4.75
N HIS A 235 -3.88 7.15 -3.54
CA HIS A 235 -3.51 8.18 -2.56
C HIS A 235 -2.87 7.52 -1.35
N THR A 236 -1.67 7.96 -0.99
CA THR A 236 -0.92 7.45 0.16
C THR A 236 -0.53 8.62 1.06
N PRO A 237 -1.28 8.91 2.12
CA PRO A 237 -1.06 10.05 2.99
C PRO A 237 0.37 10.17 3.51
N GLY A 238 0.93 11.37 3.48
CA GLY A 238 2.28 11.67 3.95
C GLY A 238 3.39 11.03 3.11
N THR A 239 3.12 10.71 1.83
CA THR A 239 4.10 10.13 0.92
C THR A 239 4.21 10.96 -0.35
N SER A 240 5.20 11.84 -0.40
CA SER A 240 5.43 12.80 -1.49
C SER A 240 6.32 12.27 -2.61
N GLN A 241 6.99 11.13 -2.41
CA GLN A 241 7.84 10.51 -3.43
C GLN A 241 7.26 9.22 -3.95
N PHE A 242 7.54 8.92 -5.21
CA PHE A 242 7.20 7.63 -5.81
C PHE A 242 8.27 7.19 -6.81
N THR A 243 8.36 5.89 -7.06
CA THR A 243 9.05 5.31 -8.21
C THR A 243 8.03 4.78 -9.21
N CYS A 244 8.34 4.82 -10.49
CA CYS A 244 7.44 4.35 -11.52
C CYS A 244 8.22 3.83 -12.75
N TYR A 245 7.54 3.00 -13.53
CA TYR A 245 8.02 2.57 -14.85
C TYR A 245 6.89 1.97 -15.68
N ARG A 246 7.19 1.74 -16.96
CA ARG A 246 6.40 0.88 -17.83
C ARG A 246 7.26 -0.27 -18.35
N PHE A 247 6.79 -1.49 -18.15
CA PHE A 247 7.43 -2.68 -18.69
C PHE A 247 6.65 -3.16 -19.91
N LYS A 248 7.32 -3.23 -21.07
CA LYS A 248 6.69 -3.66 -22.32
C LYS A 248 6.45 -5.17 -22.37
N GLY A 249 7.30 -5.96 -21.73
CA GLY A 249 7.25 -7.41 -21.81
C GLY A 249 7.20 -7.90 -23.26
N ASN A 250 6.28 -8.82 -23.55
CA ASN A 250 5.98 -9.28 -24.91
C ASN A 250 4.81 -8.49 -25.56
N GLY A 251 4.43 -7.34 -25.00
CA GLY A 251 3.36 -6.48 -25.49
C GLY A 251 1.94 -6.87 -25.06
N LYS A 252 1.73 -8.02 -24.43
CA LYS A 252 0.40 -8.44 -23.99
C LYS A 252 -0.02 -7.65 -22.75
N SER A 253 -1.14 -6.94 -22.85
CA SER A 253 -1.84 -6.23 -21.77
C SER A 253 -2.84 -7.14 -21.05
N GLY A 254 -3.57 -6.58 -20.09
CA GLY A 254 -4.56 -7.28 -19.27
C GLY A 254 -3.96 -7.83 -17.96
N PRO A 255 -4.83 -8.38 -17.10
CA PRO A 255 -4.41 -8.86 -15.78
C PRO A 255 -3.31 -9.93 -15.81
N HIS A 256 -3.31 -10.78 -16.84
CA HIS A 256 -2.33 -11.85 -17.07
C HIS A 256 -1.30 -11.49 -18.15
N GLY A 257 -1.30 -10.25 -18.64
CA GLY A 257 -0.36 -9.81 -19.65
C GLY A 257 1.02 -9.54 -19.07
N SER A 258 2.07 -9.79 -19.86
CA SER A 258 3.44 -9.50 -19.41
C SER A 258 3.78 -8.01 -19.39
N ALA A 259 3.05 -7.18 -20.16
CA ALA A 259 3.19 -5.73 -20.10
C ALA A 259 2.44 -5.16 -18.89
N CYS A 260 3.01 -4.14 -18.25
CA CYS A 260 2.36 -3.45 -17.13
C CYS A 260 2.84 -2.00 -17.01
N SER A 261 2.04 -1.18 -16.35
CA SER A 261 2.45 0.08 -15.76
C SER A 261 2.63 -0.13 -14.25
N TYR A 262 3.62 0.54 -13.66
CA TYR A 262 3.97 0.38 -12.26
C TYR A 262 4.18 1.73 -11.59
N VAL A 263 3.70 1.84 -10.37
CA VAL A 263 4.04 2.93 -9.46
C VAL A 263 4.10 2.42 -8.04
N ALA A 264 5.02 2.95 -7.26
CA ALA A 264 5.05 2.75 -5.81
C ALA A 264 5.33 4.07 -5.11
N PRO A 265 4.41 4.60 -4.30
CA PRO A 265 4.75 5.55 -3.26
C PRO A 265 5.87 4.99 -2.39
N ILE A 266 6.89 5.79 -2.08
CA ILE A 266 8.08 5.32 -1.36
C ILE A 266 8.37 6.18 -0.14
N ARG A 267 8.85 5.51 0.93
CA ARG A 267 9.49 6.14 2.08
C ARG A 267 10.87 5.53 2.29
N THR A 268 11.85 6.38 2.54
CA THR A 268 13.22 5.92 2.80
C THR A 268 13.38 5.63 4.28
N LEU A 269 13.47 4.36 4.62
CA LEU A 269 13.67 3.93 5.99
C LEU A 269 14.49 2.63 6.09
N ARG A 270 15.07 2.39 7.27
CA ARG A 270 15.88 1.23 7.56
C ARG A 270 15.06 0.17 8.28
N LEU A 271 15.16 -1.09 7.86
CA LEU A 271 14.62 -2.23 8.60
C LEU A 271 15.49 -2.47 9.84
N GLN A 272 14.89 -2.35 11.01
CA GLN A 272 15.52 -2.55 12.32
C GLN A 272 14.76 -3.61 13.11
N GLN A 273 15.43 -4.34 13.96
CA GLN A 273 14.79 -5.30 14.85
C GLN A 273 13.70 -4.63 15.69
N GLY A 274 12.55 -5.27 15.78
CA GLY A 274 11.39 -4.74 16.51
C GLY A 274 10.61 -3.63 15.78
N ARG A 275 11.03 -3.24 14.56
CA ARG A 275 10.35 -2.17 13.83
C ARG A 275 8.99 -2.59 13.35
N VAL A 276 8.01 -1.74 13.62
CA VAL A 276 6.69 -1.79 12.99
C VAL A 276 6.62 -0.67 11.95
N ILE A 277 6.19 -1.02 10.74
CA ILE A 277 5.94 -0.09 9.65
C ILE A 277 4.46 -0.13 9.35
N GLU A 278 3.78 0.99 9.53
CA GLU A 278 2.36 1.15 9.25
C GLU A 278 2.16 2.25 8.23
N TYR A 279 1.21 2.02 7.33
CA TYR A 279 0.73 3.02 6.39
C TYR A 279 -0.66 2.64 5.91
N GLU A 280 -1.33 3.61 5.36
CA GLU A 280 -2.61 3.42 4.67
C GLU A 280 -2.53 3.99 3.27
N PHE A 281 -3.40 3.48 2.41
CA PHE A 281 -3.59 4.02 1.07
C PHE A 281 -5.04 3.85 0.63
N PHE A 282 -5.43 4.66 -0.32
CA PHE A 282 -6.78 4.72 -0.84
C PHE A 282 -6.75 4.52 -2.35
N LEU A 283 -7.67 3.71 -2.85
CA LEU A 283 -7.84 3.44 -4.27
C LEU A 283 -9.21 3.93 -4.74
N THR A 284 -9.26 4.49 -5.95
CA THR A 284 -10.51 4.85 -6.60
C THR A 284 -10.41 4.65 -8.10
N LEU A 285 -11.55 4.46 -8.76
CA LEU A 285 -11.67 4.34 -10.23
C LEU A 285 -12.51 5.47 -10.76
N GLY A 286 -12.22 5.91 -11.97
CA GLY A 286 -13.04 6.90 -12.65
C GLY A 286 -12.26 7.73 -13.66
N SER A 287 -12.89 8.80 -14.16
CA SER A 287 -12.18 9.83 -14.89
C SER A 287 -11.17 10.55 -14.00
N LEU A 288 -10.12 11.10 -14.59
CA LEU A 288 -9.10 11.86 -13.87
C LEU A 288 -9.72 12.98 -13.00
N LYS A 289 -10.77 13.63 -13.50
CA LYS A 289 -11.54 14.65 -12.75
C LYS A 289 -12.21 14.07 -11.51
N GLU A 290 -12.81 12.89 -11.60
CA GLU A 290 -13.46 12.22 -10.45
C GLU A 290 -12.42 11.76 -9.44
N ILE A 291 -11.30 11.18 -9.88
CA ILE A 291 -10.17 10.76 -9.05
C ILE A 291 -9.67 11.96 -8.23
N GLY A 292 -9.33 13.07 -8.89
CA GLY A 292 -8.86 14.29 -8.22
C GLY A 292 -9.87 14.84 -7.21
N ARG A 293 -11.16 14.94 -7.59
CA ARG A 293 -12.21 15.40 -6.69
C ARG A 293 -12.35 14.54 -5.42
N ARG A 294 -12.31 13.20 -5.58
CA ARG A 294 -12.42 12.27 -4.45
C ARG A 294 -11.23 12.38 -3.50
N PHE A 295 -10.02 12.51 -4.03
CA PHE A 295 -8.83 12.65 -3.17
C PHE A 295 -8.73 14.00 -2.49
N VAL A 296 -9.19 15.10 -3.12
CA VAL A 296 -9.32 16.40 -2.46
C VAL A 296 -10.30 16.31 -1.30
N ALA A 297 -11.48 15.70 -1.50
CA ALA A 297 -12.47 15.53 -0.44
C ALA A 297 -11.95 14.64 0.70
N LEU A 298 -11.24 13.54 0.37
CA LEU A 298 -10.66 12.65 1.36
C LEU A 298 -9.59 13.34 2.21
N ARG A 299 -8.67 14.10 1.60
CA ARG A 299 -7.64 14.86 2.31
C ARG A 299 -8.24 15.89 3.25
N LYS A 300 -9.30 16.59 2.82
CA LYS A 300 -10.03 17.53 3.68
C LYS A 300 -10.60 16.82 4.91
N LYS A 301 -11.30 15.70 4.74
CA LYS A 301 -11.83 14.87 5.84
C LYS A 301 -10.72 14.42 6.81
N GLN A 302 -9.57 14.00 6.28
CA GLN A 302 -8.42 13.58 7.10
C GLN A 302 -7.82 14.74 7.90
N GLN A 303 -7.72 15.94 7.31
CA GLN A 303 -7.23 17.14 7.99
C GLN A 303 -8.19 17.61 9.09
N GLU A 304 -9.50 17.50 8.87
CA GLU A 304 -10.52 17.82 9.87
C GLU A 304 -10.50 16.83 11.04
N ALA A 305 -10.27 15.54 10.79
CA ALA A 305 -10.17 14.53 11.83
C ALA A 305 -8.87 14.60 12.66
N ALA A 306 -7.83 15.26 12.15
CA ALA A 306 -6.54 15.45 12.84
C ALA A 306 -6.49 16.71 13.72
N ARG A 307 -7.53 17.55 13.70
CA ARG A 307 -7.70 18.75 14.55
C ARG A 307 -8.52 18.44 15.79
#